data_f0cd7fffd0c3049181897a7c7caa00f0
#
_entry.id   f0cd7fffd0c3049181897a7c7caa00f0
#
_cell.length_a   1.000
_cell.length_b   1.000
_cell.length_c   1.000
_cell.angle_alpha   90.00
_cell.angle_beta   90.00
_cell.angle_gamma   90.00
#
_symmetry.space_group_name_H-M   'P 1'
#
loop_
_entity.id
_entity.type
_entity.pdbx_description
1 polymer ?
#
loop_
_entity_poly.entity_id
_entity_poly.type
_entity_poly.pdbx_seq_one_letter_code
_entity_poly.pdbx_strand_id
1 'polypeptide(L)'
;MIEIKTLQSYHTEDKVLMTQHSSERCRQRGIKIKDIRHAIMDGEIIEQYPDDYPFPSCLIFGYSVDNKIIHVVMSDEGTGSRIITAYFPDPEKWESDYKTRKETLK
;
A
#
# COMPACT_ATOMS: atom_id res chain seq x y z
N MET A 1 -8.84 -5.98 -12.74
CA MET A 1 -7.80 -5.85 -11.71
C MET A 1 -7.48 -4.39 -11.45
N ILE A 2 -7.06 -4.08 -10.25
CA ILE A 2 -6.70 -2.71 -9.89
C ILE A 2 -5.42 -2.32 -10.63
N GLU A 3 -5.41 -1.12 -11.20
CA GLU A 3 -4.25 -0.59 -11.89
C GLU A 3 -3.66 0.56 -11.07
N ILE A 4 -2.32 0.65 -11.05
CA ILE A 4 -1.64 1.68 -10.28
C ILE A 4 -2.04 3.09 -10.74
N LYS A 5 -2.26 3.27 -12.04
CA LYS A 5 -2.67 4.58 -12.58
C LYS A 5 -4.01 5.03 -12.02
N THR A 6 -4.93 4.11 -11.78
CA THR A 6 -6.22 4.42 -11.17
C THR A 6 -6.02 4.95 -9.75
N LEU A 7 -5.19 4.29 -8.96
CA LEU A 7 -4.91 4.72 -7.59
C LEU A 7 -4.17 6.05 -7.56
N GLN A 8 -3.24 6.25 -8.48
CA GLN A 8 -2.52 7.53 -8.61
C GLN A 8 -3.48 8.66 -8.96
N SER A 9 -4.45 8.38 -9.85
CA SER A 9 -5.48 9.34 -10.22
C SER A 9 -6.35 9.72 -9.02
N TYR A 10 -6.79 8.73 -8.24
CA TYR A 10 -7.55 9.00 -7.01
C TYR A 10 -6.75 9.89 -6.06
N HIS A 11 -5.47 9.62 -5.92
CA HIS A 11 -4.61 10.42 -5.05
C HIS A 11 -4.53 11.87 -5.55
N THR A 12 -4.31 12.06 -6.85
CA THR A 12 -4.21 13.38 -7.47
C THR A 12 -5.51 14.17 -7.31
N GLU A 13 -6.65 13.49 -7.34
CA GLU A 13 -7.97 14.12 -7.21
C GLU A 13 -8.44 14.21 -5.76
N ASP A 14 -7.58 13.86 -4.81
CA ASP A 14 -7.89 13.91 -3.37
C ASP A 14 -9.05 12.98 -3.00
N LYS A 15 -9.07 11.80 -3.61
CA LYS A 15 -10.09 10.78 -3.39
C LYS A 15 -9.57 9.57 -2.65
N VAL A 16 -8.51 9.74 -1.86
CA VAL A 16 -7.94 8.68 -1.05
C VAL A 16 -8.23 8.98 0.42
N LEU A 17 -8.92 8.06 1.07
CA LEU A 17 -9.28 8.18 2.48
C LEU A 17 -8.38 7.32 3.34
N MET A 18 -8.26 7.71 4.59
CA MET A 18 -7.50 6.97 5.58
C MET A 18 -8.28 7.00 6.88
N THR A 19 -8.56 5.82 7.45
CA THR A 19 -9.27 5.76 8.72
C THR A 19 -8.37 6.22 9.85
N GLN A 20 -8.99 6.63 10.96
CA GLN A 20 -8.23 7.02 12.16
C GLN A 20 -7.36 5.86 12.63
N HIS A 21 -7.88 4.64 12.59
CA HIS A 21 -7.14 3.44 12.99
C HIS A 21 -5.89 3.22 12.11
N SER A 22 -6.06 3.31 10.80
CA SER A 22 -4.94 3.17 9.86
C SER A 22 -3.91 4.27 10.05
N SER A 23 -4.37 5.50 10.23
CA SER A 23 -3.51 6.65 10.47
C SER A 23 -2.67 6.46 11.73
N GLU A 24 -3.31 6.00 12.80
CA GLU A 24 -2.66 5.73 14.08
C GLU A 24 -1.58 4.66 13.95
N ARG A 25 -1.91 3.56 13.25
CA ARG A 25 -0.96 2.47 13.00
C ARG A 25 0.26 2.94 12.22
N CYS A 26 0.06 3.73 11.17
CA CYS A 26 1.15 4.27 10.38
C CYS A 26 2.03 5.19 11.23
N ARG A 27 1.42 6.03 12.05
CA ARG A 27 2.16 6.92 12.94
C ARG A 27 3.01 6.13 13.92
N GLN A 28 2.47 5.05 14.50
CA GLN A 28 3.21 4.18 15.43
C GLN A 28 4.40 3.53 14.76
N ARG A 29 4.33 3.29 13.45
CA ARG A 29 5.40 2.68 12.66
C ARG A 29 6.38 3.69 12.10
N GLY A 30 6.16 4.97 12.34
CA GLY A 30 7.01 6.03 11.79
C GLY A 30 6.77 6.29 10.32
N ILE A 31 5.63 5.91 9.78
CA ILE A 31 5.25 6.15 8.39
C ILE A 31 4.33 7.37 8.36
N LYS A 32 4.74 8.39 7.63
CA LYS A 32 3.98 9.63 7.50
C LYS A 32 3.12 9.62 6.24
N ILE A 33 2.11 10.47 6.20
CA ILE A 33 1.25 10.62 5.03
C ILE A 33 2.08 10.89 3.77
N LYS A 34 3.08 11.74 3.87
CA LYS A 34 3.95 12.06 2.72
C LYS A 34 4.71 10.84 2.20
N ASP A 35 5.04 9.90 3.08
CA ASP A 35 5.71 8.66 2.69
C ASP A 35 4.78 7.78 1.87
N ILE A 36 3.52 7.68 2.30
CA ILE A 36 2.50 6.91 1.61
C ILE A 36 2.24 7.51 0.23
N ARG A 37 2.12 8.83 0.16
CA ARG A 37 1.92 9.53 -1.12
C ARG A 37 3.06 9.25 -2.09
N HIS A 38 4.28 9.33 -1.61
CA HIS A 38 5.46 9.05 -2.43
C HIS A 38 5.42 7.62 -2.95
N ALA A 39 5.09 6.67 -2.08
CA ALA A 39 5.01 5.26 -2.46
C ALA A 39 3.93 5.00 -3.52
N ILE A 40 2.77 5.65 -3.41
CA ILE A 40 1.71 5.50 -4.40
C ILE A 40 2.14 6.06 -5.75
N MET A 41 2.76 7.22 -5.77
CA MET A 41 3.09 7.91 -7.02
C MET A 41 4.28 7.27 -7.76
N ASP A 42 5.22 6.66 -7.03
CA ASP A 42 6.39 6.03 -7.61
C ASP A 42 6.36 4.50 -7.54
N GLY A 43 5.27 3.94 -7.02
CA GLY A 43 5.21 2.53 -6.71
C GLY A 43 4.62 1.66 -7.80
N GLU A 44 4.58 0.38 -7.49
CA GLU A 44 3.97 -0.62 -8.36
C GLU A 44 3.13 -1.59 -7.54
N ILE A 45 2.10 -2.14 -8.14
CA ILE A 45 1.26 -3.15 -7.49
C ILE A 45 1.98 -4.49 -7.62
N ILE A 46 2.19 -5.16 -6.48
CA ILE A 46 2.87 -6.46 -6.47
C ILE A 46 1.92 -7.62 -6.12
N GLU A 47 0.78 -7.34 -5.51
CA GLU A 47 -0.24 -8.36 -5.21
C GLU A 47 -1.63 -7.78 -5.40
N GLN A 48 -2.55 -8.61 -5.87
CA GLN A 48 -3.96 -8.27 -6.04
C GLN A 48 -4.78 -9.13 -5.10
N TYR A 49 -5.79 -8.52 -4.47
CA TYR A 49 -6.72 -9.21 -3.58
C TYR A 49 -8.15 -8.97 -4.09
N PRO A 50 -8.52 -9.62 -5.23
CA PRO A 50 -9.80 -9.33 -5.88
C PRO A 50 -11.02 -9.75 -5.07
N ASP A 51 -10.84 -10.69 -4.14
CA ASP A 51 -11.93 -11.21 -3.32
C ASP A 51 -12.06 -10.50 -1.98
N ASP A 52 -11.27 -9.47 -1.74
CA ASP A 52 -11.38 -8.69 -0.52
C ASP A 52 -12.74 -8.01 -0.43
N TYR A 53 -13.25 -7.90 0.78
CA TYR A 53 -14.58 -7.38 1.03
C TYR A 53 -14.49 -6.16 1.95
N PRO A 54 -15.29 -5.12 1.72
CA PRO A 54 -16.34 -4.97 0.68
C PRO A 54 -15.85 -4.55 -0.69
N PHE A 55 -14.59 -4.21 -0.84
CA PHE A 55 -14.00 -3.81 -2.11
C PHE A 55 -12.70 -4.57 -2.35
N PRO A 56 -12.36 -4.81 -3.60
CA PRO A 56 -11.05 -5.39 -3.91
C PRO A 56 -9.94 -4.46 -3.42
N SER A 57 -8.79 -5.06 -3.11
CA SER A 57 -7.63 -4.31 -2.67
C SER A 57 -6.37 -4.84 -3.34
N CYS A 58 -5.27 -4.16 -3.12
CA CYS A 58 -3.99 -4.54 -3.67
C CYS A 58 -2.87 -4.10 -2.74
N LEU A 59 -1.70 -4.68 -2.96
CA LEU A 59 -0.49 -4.34 -2.23
C LEU A 59 0.44 -3.57 -3.15
N ILE A 60 0.83 -2.38 -2.73
CA ILE A 60 1.76 -1.52 -3.46
C ILE A 60 3.12 -1.61 -2.81
N PHE A 61 4.14 -1.82 -3.65
CA PHE A 61 5.54 -1.68 -3.29
C PHE A 61 5.99 -0.27 -3.68
N GLY A 62 6.56 0.47 -2.75
CA GLY A 62 7.06 1.80 -3.05
C GLY A 62 8.10 2.23 -2.04
N TYR A 63 8.51 3.49 -2.15
CA TYR A 63 9.54 4.05 -1.28
C TYR A 63 8.98 5.25 -0.51
N SER A 64 9.44 5.38 0.73
CA SER A 64 9.18 6.58 1.52
C SER A 64 9.99 7.75 0.96
N VAL A 65 9.74 8.94 1.48
CA VAL A 65 10.51 10.13 1.13
C VAL A 65 12.00 9.92 1.43
N ASP A 66 12.30 9.16 2.48
CA ASP A 66 13.67 8.85 2.88
C ASP A 66 14.25 7.63 2.15
N ASN A 67 13.58 7.19 1.08
CA ASN A 67 14.03 6.09 0.24
C ASN A 67 14.04 4.73 0.95
N LYS A 68 13.17 4.55 1.93
CA LYS A 68 12.96 3.26 2.58
C LYS A 68 11.82 2.53 1.90
N ILE A 69 11.95 1.22 1.73
CA ILE A 69 10.90 0.41 1.13
C ILE A 69 9.70 0.35 2.08
N ILE A 70 8.52 0.69 1.56
CA ILE A 70 7.27 0.51 2.30
C ILE A 70 6.25 -0.22 1.44
N HIS A 71 5.37 -0.95 2.10
CA HIS A 71 4.22 -1.59 1.46
C HIS A 71 2.97 -0.84 1.88
N VAL A 72 2.07 -0.60 0.93
CA VAL A 72 0.79 0.08 1.17
C VAL A 72 -0.31 -0.80 0.63
N VAL A 73 -1.28 -1.12 1.47
CA VAL A 73 -2.49 -1.86 1.04
C VAL A 73 -3.60 -0.84 0.82
N MET A 74 -4.15 -0.83 -0.38
CA MET A 74 -5.21 0.10 -0.77
C MET A 74 -6.36 -0.64 -1.43
N SER A 75 -7.58 -0.15 -1.20
CA SER A 75 -8.76 -0.64 -1.89
C SER A 75 -9.04 0.20 -3.13
N ASP A 76 -9.84 -0.35 -4.04
CA ASP A 76 -10.45 0.41 -5.13
C ASP A 76 -11.97 0.32 -4.94
N GLU A 77 -12.59 1.44 -4.60
CA GLU A 77 -14.01 1.53 -4.31
C GLU A 77 -14.82 2.04 -5.50
N GLY A 78 -14.16 2.17 -6.67
CA GLY A 78 -14.79 2.63 -7.89
C GLY A 78 -14.85 4.14 -8.04
N THR A 79 -14.99 4.88 -6.94
CA THR A 79 -15.05 6.34 -6.93
C THR A 79 -13.89 6.95 -6.17
N GLY A 80 -13.07 6.12 -5.55
CA GLY A 80 -11.94 6.52 -4.76
C GLY A 80 -11.29 5.30 -4.14
N SER A 81 -10.36 5.53 -3.25
CA SER A 81 -9.60 4.47 -2.60
C SER A 81 -9.52 4.72 -1.10
N ARG A 82 -9.18 3.68 -0.37
CA ARG A 82 -8.92 3.75 1.07
C ARG A 82 -7.61 3.08 1.37
N ILE A 83 -6.78 3.73 2.17
CA ILE A 83 -5.56 3.13 2.67
C ILE A 83 -5.94 2.23 3.84
N ILE A 84 -5.72 0.93 3.66
CA ILE A 84 -6.07 -0.08 4.66
C ILE A 84 -4.95 -0.17 5.68
N THR A 85 -3.71 -0.25 5.22
CA THR A 85 -2.54 -0.26 6.09
C THR A 85 -1.28 0.08 5.30
N ALA A 86 -0.22 0.41 6.01
CA ALA A 86 1.11 0.58 5.44
C ALA A 86 2.13 0.12 6.48
N TYR A 87 3.22 -0.46 6.02
CA TYR A 87 4.24 -1.01 6.91
C TYR A 87 5.58 -1.10 6.20
N PHE A 88 6.64 -1.23 6.98
CA PHE A 88 7.95 -1.60 6.44
C PHE A 88 7.95 -3.12 6.31
N PRO A 89 8.23 -3.68 5.12
CA PRO A 89 8.17 -5.13 4.95
C PRO A 89 9.23 -5.85 5.77
N ASP A 90 8.81 -6.97 6.37
CA ASP A 90 9.67 -7.77 7.22
C ASP A 90 10.57 -8.66 6.35
N PRO A 91 11.90 -8.56 6.47
CA PRO A 91 12.81 -9.37 5.68
C PRO A 91 12.67 -10.87 5.92
N GLU A 92 12.06 -11.28 7.02
CA GLU A 92 11.81 -12.70 7.27
C GLU A 92 10.60 -13.23 6.49
N LYS A 93 9.73 -12.34 6.01
CA LYS A 93 8.51 -12.73 5.27
C LYS A 93 8.63 -12.49 3.77
N TRP A 94 9.61 -11.70 3.35
CA TRP A 94 9.78 -11.30 1.96
C TRP A 94 11.19 -11.64 1.48
N GLU A 95 11.31 -11.97 0.19
CA GLU A 95 12.60 -12.16 -0.45
C GLU A 95 13.37 -10.83 -0.47
N SER A 96 14.62 -10.86 -0.90
CA SER A 96 15.47 -9.67 -0.88
C SER A 96 14.97 -8.54 -1.76
N ASP A 97 14.09 -8.83 -2.73
CA ASP A 97 13.47 -7.80 -3.57
C ASP A 97 12.30 -7.11 -2.87
N TYR A 98 11.82 -7.64 -1.74
CA TYR A 98 10.65 -7.18 -1.00
C TYR A 98 9.38 -7.12 -1.85
N LYS A 99 9.34 -7.86 -2.94
CA LYS A 99 8.18 -7.99 -3.83
C LYS A 99 7.64 -9.42 -3.87
N THR A 100 8.47 -10.38 -3.54
CA THR A 100 8.14 -11.80 -3.56
C THR A 100 8.08 -12.33 -2.14
N ARG A 101 6.99 -12.96 -1.79
CA ARG A 101 6.87 -13.58 -0.46
C ARG A 101 7.78 -14.79 -0.37
N LYS A 102 8.41 -14.96 0.78
CA LYS A 102 9.16 -16.19 1.06
C LYS A 102 8.20 -17.35 1.21
N GLU A 103 8.58 -18.48 0.65
CA GLU A 103 7.82 -19.72 0.86
C GLU A 103 8.00 -20.18 2.30
N THR A 104 6.87 -20.56 2.90
CA THR A 104 6.91 -21.14 4.23
C THR A 104 6.98 -22.64 4.09
N LEU A 105 8.08 -23.22 4.52
CA LEU A 105 8.23 -24.66 4.58
C LEU A 105 7.57 -25.16 5.86
N LYS A 106 6.73 -26.16 5.72
CA LYS A 106 6.05 -26.76 6.85
C LYS A 106 6.72 -28.07 7.24
#